data_b0e38e5f73194c7e3dd7febe7573bb03
#
_entry.id   b0e38e5f73194c7e3dd7febe7573bb03
#
_cell.length_a   1.000
_cell.length_b   1.000
_cell.length_c   1.000
_cell.angle_alpha   90.00
_cell.angle_beta   90.00
_cell.angle_gamma   90.00
#
_symmetry.space_group_name_H-M   'P 1'
#
loop_
_entity.id
_entity.type
_entity.pdbx_description
1 polymer ?
#
loop_
_entity_poly.entity_id
_entity_poly.type
_entity_poly.pdbx_seq_one_letter_code
_entity_poly.pdbx_strand_id
1 'polypeptide(L)'
;MSEETEKTTAPTDASASPASTSIDAGRIAELWDRMRALVARGAAGDRLLRQVASAPLTAGLSFGPEGKPGLYVEVTSGKVKSAFSHLSIVAVKRGAASVLVLELEEPELCGCFAALCEHAFRTLGELSPGTTGEAFLDRVLNDWRTLLGRRRSRLSAEEVRGLWCELDVLDELVKKHGLAAVGFWTGPGGTFDESVDRTQDFSLPEGFLEVKSVYRQAGEVRISSLNQLDVTEGSTLYLCAVTIADGEPSGESLRGKVESVRRTIAEHAGDVRAQALKALEAFSDRLFFAGYDPEDPSEEYDRVYRRVRLTVYDATSNEFPALRRSSTPPAVVDASYRLALSALAPFEVGGVV
;
A
#
# COMPACT_ATOMS: atom_id res chain seq x y z
N MET A 1 -40.63 52.64 32.01
CA MET A 1 -39.22 52.36 31.85
C MET A 1 -39.07 50.85 31.92
N SER A 2 -39.05 50.23 30.78
CA SER A 2 -38.91 48.77 30.66
C SER A 2 -37.92 48.55 29.52
N GLU A 3 -36.79 48.03 29.87
CA GLU A 3 -35.72 47.68 28.90
C GLU A 3 -36.08 46.35 28.22
N GLU A 4 -36.24 46.44 26.90
CA GLU A 4 -36.30 45.25 26.03
C GLU A 4 -34.90 44.80 25.72
N THR A 5 -34.58 43.56 26.10
CA THR A 5 -33.36 42.88 25.72
C THR A 5 -33.55 42.13 24.40
N GLU A 6 -32.92 42.64 23.37
CA GLU A 6 -32.90 42.08 22.02
C GLU A 6 -32.03 40.83 21.95
N LYS A 7 -32.66 39.71 21.69
CA LYS A 7 -32.04 38.38 21.54
C LYS A 7 -31.63 38.20 20.08
N THR A 8 -30.36 38.42 19.77
CA THR A 8 -29.76 38.11 18.46
C THR A 8 -29.63 36.60 18.29
N THR A 9 -30.49 36.01 17.48
CA THR A 9 -30.37 34.62 16.99
C THR A 9 -29.47 34.59 15.78
N ALA A 10 -28.34 33.89 15.86
CA ALA A 10 -27.51 33.55 14.73
C ALA A 10 -28.15 32.44 13.89
N PRO A 11 -28.06 32.49 12.57
CA PRO A 11 -28.64 31.47 11.71
C PRO A 11 -27.86 30.15 11.78
N THR A 12 -28.56 29.09 12.12
CA THR A 12 -28.10 27.70 12.04
C THR A 12 -28.21 27.26 10.58
N ASP A 13 -27.11 27.23 9.89
CA ASP A 13 -27.04 26.64 8.54
C ASP A 13 -26.79 25.13 8.70
N ALA A 14 -27.87 24.36 8.66
CA ALA A 14 -27.87 22.91 8.74
C ALA A 14 -28.27 22.35 7.39
N SER A 15 -27.31 22.17 6.49
CA SER A 15 -27.35 21.15 5.42
C SER A 15 -25.99 21.07 4.70
N ALA A 16 -25.03 20.36 5.30
CA ALA A 16 -23.89 19.84 4.58
C ALA A 16 -23.96 18.32 4.60
N SER A 17 -24.30 17.73 3.47
CA SER A 17 -24.05 16.32 3.15
C SER A 17 -22.61 15.94 3.52
N PRO A 18 -22.34 14.71 3.97
CA PRO A 18 -20.97 14.31 4.27
C PRO A 18 -20.17 14.22 2.97
N ALA A 19 -19.51 15.31 2.61
CA ALA A 19 -18.55 15.33 1.54
C ALA A 19 -17.36 14.46 1.97
N SER A 20 -17.05 13.43 1.19
CA SER A 20 -15.80 12.66 1.26
C SER A 20 -14.63 13.66 1.31
N THR A 21 -14.03 13.82 2.48
CA THR A 21 -12.91 14.76 2.68
C THR A 21 -11.63 14.06 2.25
N SER A 22 -11.44 13.91 0.94
CA SER A 22 -10.15 13.54 0.37
C SER A 22 -9.23 14.75 0.47
N ILE A 23 -8.21 14.66 1.30
CA ILE A 23 -7.15 15.66 1.43
C ILE A 23 -5.83 14.99 1.01
N ASP A 24 -5.17 15.54 -0.01
CA ASP A 24 -3.89 15.03 -0.51
C ASP A 24 -2.68 15.53 0.30
N ALA A 25 -1.54 14.84 0.13
CA ALA A 25 -0.31 15.14 0.84
C ALA A 25 0.21 16.57 0.60
N GLY A 26 0.05 17.11 -0.60
CA GLY A 26 0.42 18.48 -0.93
C GLY A 26 -0.41 19.49 -0.14
N ARG A 27 -1.70 19.27 -0.05
CA ARG A 27 -2.61 20.10 0.75
C ARG A 27 -2.32 20.02 2.24
N ILE A 28 -1.92 18.85 2.73
CA ILE A 28 -1.51 18.64 4.12
C ILE A 28 -0.24 19.47 4.43
N ALA A 29 0.75 19.41 3.56
CA ALA A 29 1.98 20.21 3.72
C ALA A 29 1.70 21.72 3.77
N GLU A 30 0.85 22.24 2.86
CA GLU A 30 0.42 23.63 2.87
C GLU A 30 -0.29 24.02 4.18
N LEU A 31 -1.08 23.13 4.76
CA LEU A 31 -1.76 23.37 6.02
C LEU A 31 -0.76 23.49 7.17
N TRP A 32 0.24 22.62 7.23
CA TRP A 32 1.31 22.73 8.23
C TRP A 32 2.11 24.01 8.06
N ASP A 33 2.42 24.46 6.84
CA ASP A 33 3.11 25.72 6.61
C ASP A 33 2.30 26.92 7.13
N ARG A 34 0.99 26.91 6.94
CA ARG A 34 0.09 27.92 7.50
C ARG A 34 0.06 27.88 9.04
N MET A 35 0.03 26.67 9.62
CA MET A 35 0.04 26.49 11.07
C MET A 35 1.38 26.96 11.66
N ARG A 36 2.51 26.65 11.00
CA ARG A 36 3.84 27.14 11.33
C ARG A 36 3.89 28.68 11.38
N ALA A 37 3.32 29.32 10.36
CA ALA A 37 3.27 30.78 10.31
C ALA A 37 2.41 31.39 11.43
N LEU A 38 1.35 30.73 11.89
CA LEU A 38 0.54 31.17 13.03
C LEU A 38 1.29 31.03 14.36
N VAL A 39 1.98 29.91 14.58
CA VAL A 39 2.82 29.69 15.76
C VAL A 39 3.93 30.75 15.84
N ALA A 40 4.63 31.01 14.74
CA ALA A 40 5.70 32.01 14.67
C ALA A 40 5.24 33.44 14.98
N ARG A 41 3.94 33.74 14.78
CA ARG A 41 3.32 35.04 15.11
C ARG A 41 2.83 35.13 16.55
N GLY A 42 3.04 34.09 17.36
CA GLY A 42 2.52 34.04 18.74
C GLY A 42 0.98 33.95 18.84
N ALA A 43 0.29 33.65 17.75
CA ALA A 43 -1.16 33.60 17.68
C ALA A 43 -1.77 32.31 18.27
N ALA A 44 -0.93 31.38 18.74
CA ALA A 44 -1.36 30.10 19.29
C ALA A 44 -0.57 29.76 20.55
N GLY A 45 -1.23 29.02 21.47
CA GLY A 45 -0.54 28.39 22.59
C GLY A 45 0.45 27.29 22.11
N ASP A 46 0.92 26.47 23.02
CA ASP A 46 1.99 25.50 22.78
C ASP A 46 1.72 24.49 21.64
N ARG A 47 0.44 24.33 21.22
CA ARG A 47 0.05 23.38 20.18
C ARG A 47 -1.18 23.84 19.41
N LEU A 48 -1.11 23.82 18.08
CA LEU A 48 -2.25 24.01 17.18
C LEU A 48 -2.86 22.68 16.79
N LEU A 49 -4.18 22.57 16.85
CA LEU A 49 -4.96 21.42 16.35
C LEU A 49 -5.97 21.92 15.31
N ARG A 50 -5.90 21.38 14.11
CA ARG A 50 -6.83 21.68 13.01
C ARG A 50 -7.61 20.42 12.63
N GLN A 51 -8.91 20.40 12.91
CA GLN A 51 -9.77 19.30 12.56
C GLN A 51 -9.93 19.18 11.04
N VAL A 52 -9.83 17.96 10.53
CA VAL A 52 -10.03 17.57 9.11
C VAL A 52 -11.22 16.65 8.96
N ALA A 53 -11.43 15.72 9.89
CA ALA A 53 -12.54 14.80 9.91
C ALA A 53 -13.27 14.81 11.27
N SER A 54 -14.58 14.55 11.27
CA SER A 54 -15.41 14.47 12.46
C SER A 54 -16.17 13.15 12.59
N ALA A 55 -16.24 12.36 11.55
CA ALA A 55 -16.88 11.06 11.52
C ALA A 55 -16.13 10.12 10.54
N PRO A 56 -16.04 8.81 10.81
CA PRO A 56 -16.51 8.12 12.01
C PRO A 56 -15.68 8.42 13.29
N LEU A 57 -14.50 9.02 13.15
CA LEU A 57 -13.63 9.48 14.25
C LEU A 57 -13.25 10.95 14.05
N THR A 58 -13.07 11.67 15.16
CA THR A 58 -12.50 13.01 15.10
C THR A 58 -10.99 12.91 14.89
N ALA A 59 -10.51 13.44 13.78
CA ALA A 59 -9.09 13.47 13.42
C ALA A 59 -8.72 14.77 12.71
N GLY A 60 -7.42 15.09 12.72
CA GLY A 60 -6.92 16.30 12.08
C GLY A 60 -5.41 16.44 12.17
N LEU A 61 -4.94 17.59 11.72
CA LEU A 61 -3.52 17.94 11.73
C LEU A 61 -3.17 18.70 13.00
N SER A 62 -1.96 18.50 13.49
CA SER A 62 -1.38 19.27 14.59
C SER A 62 -0.08 19.94 14.17
N PHE A 63 0.27 21.00 14.91
CA PHE A 63 1.59 21.60 14.85
C PHE A 63 2.01 21.90 16.28
N GLY A 64 3.03 21.18 16.75
CA GLY A 64 3.47 21.21 18.14
C GLY A 64 4.47 22.32 18.43
N PRO A 65 4.85 22.47 19.72
CA PRO A 65 6.01 23.25 20.11
C PRO A 65 7.23 22.70 19.36
N GLU A 66 8.26 23.47 19.18
CA GLU A 66 9.46 23.09 18.41
C GLU A 66 9.23 22.91 16.89
N GLY A 67 8.04 23.29 16.40
CA GLY A 67 7.77 23.25 14.96
C GLY A 67 7.46 21.88 14.37
N LYS A 68 7.08 20.90 15.20
CA LYS A 68 6.81 19.53 14.78
C LYS A 68 5.42 19.39 14.16
N PRO A 69 5.31 18.98 12.88
CA PRO A 69 4.04 18.64 12.27
C PRO A 69 3.50 17.33 12.86
N GLY A 70 2.18 17.19 12.94
CA GLY A 70 1.57 16.03 13.53
C GLY A 70 0.19 15.69 12.95
N LEU A 71 -0.24 14.46 13.22
CA LEU A 71 -1.59 13.93 13.02
C LEU A 71 -2.20 13.65 14.38
N TYR A 72 -3.42 14.12 14.63
CA TYR A 72 -4.13 13.75 15.85
C TYR A 72 -5.40 12.96 15.58
N VAL A 73 -5.74 12.08 16.52
CA VAL A 73 -7.00 11.30 16.52
C VAL A 73 -7.58 11.29 17.93
N GLU A 74 -8.89 11.45 18.03
CA GLU A 74 -9.61 11.30 19.29
C GLU A 74 -9.61 9.85 19.74
N VAL A 75 -9.35 9.63 21.06
CA VAL A 75 -9.14 8.31 21.62
C VAL A 75 -9.88 8.15 22.95
N THR A 76 -10.08 6.90 23.33
CA THR A 76 -10.76 6.54 24.59
C THR A 76 -9.79 6.24 25.73
N SER A 77 -8.68 5.55 25.45
CA SER A 77 -7.72 5.09 26.48
C SER A 77 -6.36 5.76 26.42
N GLY A 78 -6.00 6.35 25.30
CA GLY A 78 -4.73 7.04 25.11
C GLY A 78 -3.50 6.13 24.99
N LYS A 79 -3.67 4.84 24.67
CA LYS A 79 -2.57 3.89 24.48
C LYS A 79 -2.60 3.30 23.07
N VAL A 80 -1.46 3.38 22.38
CA VAL A 80 -1.19 2.74 21.09
C VAL A 80 -0.04 1.77 21.27
N LYS A 81 -0.11 0.62 20.63
CA LYS A 81 0.90 -0.46 20.74
C LYS A 81 2.09 -0.22 19.83
N SER A 82 1.85 0.49 18.73
CA SER A 82 2.84 0.74 17.70
C SER A 82 3.76 1.88 18.05
N ALA A 83 5.06 1.72 17.82
CA ALA A 83 6.08 2.76 18.00
C ALA A 83 6.97 2.86 16.76
N PHE A 84 7.39 4.06 16.42
CA PHE A 84 8.33 4.36 15.33
C PHE A 84 9.49 5.19 15.87
N SER A 85 10.71 4.96 15.36
CA SER A 85 11.89 5.71 15.78
C SER A 85 11.85 7.20 15.41
N HIS A 86 11.06 7.55 14.37
CA HIS A 86 10.97 8.90 13.82
C HIS A 86 9.65 9.63 14.15
N LEU A 87 8.78 8.97 14.92
CA LEU A 87 7.51 9.53 15.38
C LEU A 87 7.40 9.43 16.89
N SER A 88 7.03 10.49 17.55
CA SER A 88 6.60 10.47 18.94
C SER A 88 5.07 10.44 19.04
N ILE A 89 4.57 9.86 20.13
CA ILE A 89 3.14 9.79 20.42
C ILE A 89 2.89 10.56 21.71
N VAL A 90 2.12 11.65 21.59
CA VAL A 90 1.82 12.54 22.70
C VAL A 90 0.33 12.52 22.99
N ALA A 91 -0.04 12.26 24.26
CA ALA A 91 -1.44 12.36 24.70
C ALA A 91 -1.76 13.82 25.08
N VAL A 92 -2.80 14.39 24.49
CA VAL A 92 -3.22 15.77 24.70
C VAL A 92 -4.70 15.82 25.10
N LYS A 93 -5.06 16.73 26.02
CA LYS A 93 -6.46 17.04 26.35
C LYS A 93 -7.01 18.10 25.41
N ARG A 94 -8.16 17.85 24.80
CA ARG A 94 -8.93 18.78 23.98
C ARG A 94 -10.32 18.97 24.58
N GLY A 95 -10.46 19.91 25.50
CA GLY A 95 -11.68 20.02 26.28
C GLY A 95 -11.94 18.77 27.14
N ALA A 96 -13.09 18.13 26.96
CA ALA A 96 -13.43 16.88 27.62
C ALA A 96 -12.85 15.63 26.92
N ALA A 97 -12.44 15.75 25.64
CA ALA A 97 -11.89 14.66 24.86
C ALA A 97 -10.38 14.48 25.09
N SER A 98 -9.92 13.25 24.92
CA SER A 98 -8.48 12.92 24.83
C SER A 98 -8.12 12.67 23.40
N VAL A 99 -7.00 13.18 22.94
CA VAL A 99 -6.46 12.92 21.61
C VAL A 99 -5.04 12.39 21.73
N LEU A 100 -4.69 11.45 20.84
CA LEU A 100 -3.31 11.08 20.59
C LEU A 100 -2.80 11.87 19.39
N VAL A 101 -1.61 12.41 19.52
CA VAL A 101 -0.91 13.15 18.47
C VAL A 101 0.32 12.34 18.10
N LEU A 102 0.40 11.95 16.84
CA LEU A 102 1.65 11.49 16.22
C LEU A 102 2.42 12.74 15.77
N GLU A 103 3.62 12.93 16.25
CA GLU A 103 4.49 14.02 15.85
C GLU A 103 5.72 13.51 15.12
N LEU A 104 6.06 14.19 14.04
CA LEU A 104 7.28 13.91 13.29
C LEU A 104 8.49 14.50 14.01
N GLU A 105 9.48 13.65 14.31
CA GLU A 105 10.73 14.05 14.96
C GLU A 105 11.77 14.57 13.95
N GLU A 106 11.75 14.06 12.71
CA GLU A 106 12.72 14.40 11.66
C GLU A 106 12.08 15.23 10.55
N PRO A 107 12.36 16.53 10.46
CA PRO A 107 11.75 17.44 9.47
C PRO A 107 11.96 17.01 8.01
N GLU A 108 13.05 16.33 7.71
CA GLU A 108 13.39 15.83 6.36
C GLU A 108 12.37 14.80 5.85
N LEU A 109 11.66 14.15 6.76
CA LEU A 109 10.63 13.16 6.44
C LEU A 109 9.23 13.77 6.29
N CYS A 110 9.11 15.11 6.25
CA CYS A 110 7.81 15.81 6.21
C CYS A 110 6.94 15.37 5.02
N GLY A 111 7.53 15.17 3.84
CA GLY A 111 6.81 14.67 2.67
C GLY A 111 6.26 13.25 2.86
N CYS A 112 7.06 12.34 3.42
CA CYS A 112 6.62 10.98 3.74
C CYS A 112 5.52 10.99 4.82
N PHE A 113 5.65 11.87 5.82
CA PHE A 113 4.65 12.00 6.87
C PHE A 113 3.33 12.61 6.36
N ALA A 114 3.38 13.53 5.38
CA ALA A 114 2.19 14.03 4.71
C ALA A 114 1.45 12.91 3.96
N ALA A 115 2.17 12.00 3.29
CA ALA A 115 1.59 10.84 2.65
C ALA A 115 0.97 9.84 3.66
N LEU A 116 1.60 9.66 4.83
CA LEU A 116 1.00 8.89 5.94
C LEU A 116 -0.32 9.52 6.39
N CYS A 117 -0.36 10.83 6.57
CA CYS A 117 -1.56 11.54 6.98
C CYS A 117 -2.67 11.45 5.91
N GLU A 118 -2.32 11.55 4.63
CA GLU A 118 -3.26 11.34 3.52
C GLU A 118 -3.86 9.95 3.57
N HIS A 119 -3.02 8.91 3.70
CA HIS A 119 -3.47 7.53 3.87
C HIS A 119 -4.40 7.39 5.07
N ALA A 120 -4.04 7.95 6.23
CA ALA A 120 -4.87 7.94 7.42
C ALA A 120 -6.25 8.57 7.18
N PHE A 121 -6.34 9.73 6.54
CA PHE A 121 -7.62 10.39 6.25
C PHE A 121 -8.46 9.62 5.23
N ARG A 122 -7.85 8.97 4.26
CA ARG A 122 -8.54 8.10 3.30
C ARG A 122 -9.13 6.87 4.01
N THR A 123 -8.33 6.19 4.82
CA THR A 123 -8.73 5.02 5.60
C THR A 123 -9.84 5.34 6.62
N LEU A 124 -9.88 6.56 7.16
CA LEU A 124 -10.98 7.01 8.04
C LEU A 124 -12.36 6.85 7.41
N GLY A 125 -12.49 7.13 6.11
CA GLY A 125 -13.75 6.99 5.37
C GLY A 125 -14.23 5.54 5.21
N GLU A 126 -13.37 4.57 5.43
CA GLU A 126 -13.60 3.13 5.22
C GLU A 126 -13.78 2.35 6.54
N LEU A 127 -13.74 3.05 7.69
CA LEU A 127 -13.80 2.39 8.99
C LEU A 127 -15.17 1.77 9.28
N SER A 128 -15.12 0.58 9.87
CA SER A 128 -16.30 -0.08 10.41
C SER A 128 -16.84 0.68 11.64
N PRO A 129 -18.18 0.72 11.83
CA PRO A 129 -18.78 1.31 13.02
C PRO A 129 -18.21 0.71 14.31
N GLY A 130 -17.82 1.57 15.26
CA GLY A 130 -17.27 1.15 16.56
C GLY A 130 -15.76 1.00 16.59
N THR A 131 -15.04 1.27 15.50
CA THR A 131 -13.58 1.33 15.53
C THR A 131 -13.12 2.46 16.45
N THR A 132 -12.20 2.16 17.38
CA THR A 132 -11.62 3.17 18.27
C THR A 132 -10.46 3.91 17.62
N GLY A 133 -10.14 5.13 18.10
CA GLY A 133 -9.01 5.90 17.57
C GLY A 133 -7.67 5.20 17.75
N GLU A 134 -7.50 4.45 18.84
CA GLU A 134 -6.31 3.65 19.09
C GLU A 134 -6.14 2.52 18.07
N ALA A 135 -7.21 1.77 17.82
CA ALA A 135 -7.21 0.69 16.84
C ALA A 135 -6.94 1.22 15.41
N PHE A 136 -7.53 2.36 15.08
CA PHE A 136 -7.27 3.06 13.83
C PHE A 136 -5.79 3.47 13.69
N LEU A 137 -5.21 4.11 14.72
CA LEU A 137 -3.80 4.51 14.69
C LEU A 137 -2.86 3.31 14.62
N ASP A 138 -3.13 2.25 15.39
CA ASP A 138 -2.37 1.00 15.34
C ASP A 138 -2.40 0.39 13.92
N ARG A 139 -3.56 0.40 13.26
CA ARG A 139 -3.70 -0.06 11.86
C ARG A 139 -2.84 0.78 10.92
N VAL A 140 -3.03 2.10 10.89
CA VAL A 140 -2.27 3.01 10.02
C VAL A 140 -0.76 2.89 10.26
N LEU A 141 -0.35 2.84 11.52
CA LEU A 141 1.06 2.69 11.88
C LEU A 141 1.62 1.32 11.49
N ASN A 142 0.84 0.26 11.58
CA ASN A 142 1.26 -1.07 11.19
C ASN A 142 1.42 -1.19 9.67
N ASP A 143 0.49 -0.62 8.90
CA ASP A 143 0.59 -0.48 7.45
C ASP A 143 1.91 0.21 7.08
N TRP A 144 2.19 1.33 7.73
CA TRP A 144 3.43 2.09 7.50
C TRP A 144 4.68 1.43 8.06
N ARG A 145 4.59 0.64 9.15
CA ARG A 145 5.71 -0.15 9.64
C ARG A 145 6.12 -1.21 8.63
N THR A 146 5.17 -1.89 8.04
CA THR A 146 5.41 -2.85 6.98
C THR A 146 6.12 -2.19 5.80
N LEU A 147 5.72 -0.96 5.46
CA LEU A 147 6.37 -0.13 4.44
C LEU A 147 7.79 0.30 4.80
N LEU A 148 7.94 0.98 5.93
CA LEU A 148 9.21 1.57 6.35
C LEU A 148 10.21 0.50 6.81
N GLY A 149 9.73 -0.61 7.36
CA GLY A 149 10.55 -1.77 7.72
C GLY A 149 11.17 -2.43 6.49
N ARG A 150 10.46 -2.48 5.37
CA ARG A 150 10.99 -2.95 4.08
C ARG A 150 11.93 -1.93 3.45
N ARG A 151 11.74 -0.64 3.67
CA ARG A 151 12.60 0.42 3.12
C ARG A 151 14.00 0.49 3.74
N ARG A 152 14.22 -0.14 4.90
CA ARG A 152 15.55 -0.22 5.54
C ARG A 152 16.47 -1.29 4.96
N SER A 153 15.94 -2.28 4.26
CA SER A 153 16.75 -3.23 3.49
C SER A 153 16.55 -2.95 2.01
N ARG A 154 17.64 -2.61 1.31
CA ARG A 154 17.66 -2.62 -0.16
C ARG A 154 17.05 -3.92 -0.64
N LEU A 155 16.33 -3.86 -1.76
CA LEU A 155 15.84 -5.09 -2.38
C LEU A 155 17.02 -6.03 -2.65
N SER A 156 16.93 -7.24 -2.19
CA SER A 156 17.90 -8.29 -2.52
C SER A 156 17.79 -8.64 -4.00
N ALA A 157 18.81 -9.28 -4.55
CA ALA A 157 18.79 -9.76 -5.94
C ALA A 157 17.57 -10.64 -6.25
N GLU A 158 17.08 -11.42 -5.27
CA GLU A 158 15.88 -12.25 -5.40
C GLU A 158 14.61 -11.38 -5.49
N GLU A 159 14.50 -10.35 -4.65
CA GLU A 159 13.36 -9.42 -4.64
C GLU A 159 13.34 -8.54 -5.89
N VAL A 160 14.49 -8.02 -6.33
CA VAL A 160 14.63 -7.27 -7.60
C VAL A 160 14.14 -8.11 -8.77
N ARG A 161 14.57 -9.37 -8.84
CA ARG A 161 14.16 -10.31 -9.89
C ARG A 161 12.67 -10.65 -9.81
N GLY A 162 12.15 -10.86 -8.59
CA GLY A 162 10.72 -11.11 -8.34
C GLY A 162 9.88 -9.96 -8.84
N LEU A 163 10.20 -8.74 -8.40
CA LEU A 163 9.51 -7.52 -8.81
C LEU A 163 9.58 -7.30 -10.33
N TRP A 164 10.73 -7.57 -10.97
CA TRP A 164 10.85 -7.51 -12.42
C TRP A 164 9.85 -8.46 -13.12
N CYS A 165 9.70 -9.68 -12.62
CA CYS A 165 8.76 -10.66 -13.17
C CYS A 165 7.30 -10.25 -12.94
N GLU A 166 6.95 -9.73 -11.76
CA GLU A 166 5.62 -9.20 -11.49
C GLU A 166 5.28 -8.04 -12.45
N LEU A 167 6.23 -7.12 -12.67
CA LEU A 167 6.06 -6.01 -13.61
C LEU A 167 5.94 -6.49 -15.06
N ASP A 168 6.63 -7.57 -15.43
CA ASP A 168 6.51 -8.16 -16.76
C ASP A 168 5.10 -8.77 -16.98
N VAL A 169 4.55 -9.40 -15.95
CA VAL A 169 3.15 -9.90 -15.97
C VAL A 169 2.17 -8.73 -15.96
N LEU A 170 2.40 -7.68 -15.16
CA LEU A 170 1.56 -6.49 -15.14
C LEU A 170 1.49 -5.82 -16.51
N ASP A 171 2.60 -5.72 -17.22
CA ASP A 171 2.68 -5.17 -18.57
C ASP A 171 1.74 -5.92 -19.55
N GLU A 172 1.75 -7.26 -19.49
CA GLU A 172 0.83 -8.10 -20.27
C GLU A 172 -0.64 -7.91 -19.85
N LEU A 173 -0.90 -7.82 -18.53
CA LEU A 173 -2.25 -7.58 -18.01
C LEU A 173 -2.79 -6.21 -18.41
N VAL A 174 -1.95 -5.16 -18.41
CA VAL A 174 -2.35 -3.83 -18.89
C VAL A 174 -2.69 -3.87 -20.39
N LYS A 175 -1.92 -4.58 -21.20
CA LYS A 175 -2.22 -4.77 -22.63
C LYS A 175 -3.54 -5.50 -22.85
N LYS A 176 -3.90 -6.44 -21.98
CA LYS A 176 -5.11 -7.25 -22.09
C LYS A 176 -6.36 -6.58 -21.49
N HIS A 177 -6.23 -6.03 -20.29
CA HIS A 177 -7.34 -5.50 -19.48
C HIS A 177 -7.36 -3.97 -19.35
N GLY A 178 -6.41 -3.27 -19.99
CA GLY A 178 -6.28 -1.82 -19.90
C GLY A 178 -5.86 -1.35 -18.51
N LEU A 179 -6.21 -0.12 -18.19
CA LEU A 179 -5.80 0.55 -16.94
C LEU A 179 -6.30 -0.14 -15.66
N ALA A 180 -7.39 -0.91 -15.75
CA ALA A 180 -7.91 -1.67 -14.61
C ALA A 180 -6.90 -2.67 -14.04
N ALA A 181 -6.00 -3.19 -14.90
CA ALA A 181 -4.98 -4.15 -14.51
C ALA A 181 -4.02 -3.62 -13.42
N VAL A 182 -3.79 -2.31 -13.37
CA VAL A 182 -2.99 -1.69 -12.31
C VAL A 182 -3.63 -1.96 -10.93
N GLY A 183 -4.97 -1.98 -10.87
CA GLY A 183 -5.72 -2.31 -9.66
C GLY A 183 -5.61 -3.77 -9.24
N PHE A 184 -5.34 -4.68 -10.18
CA PHE A 184 -5.20 -6.11 -9.90
C PHE A 184 -3.88 -6.46 -9.21
N TRP A 185 -2.84 -5.67 -9.41
CA TRP A 185 -1.54 -5.92 -8.80
C TRP A 185 -1.57 -5.54 -7.32
N THR A 186 -1.38 -6.53 -6.46
CA THR A 186 -1.37 -6.38 -5.00
C THR A 186 0.03 -6.13 -4.45
N GLY A 187 1.07 -6.36 -5.27
CA GLY A 187 2.48 -6.22 -4.91
C GLY A 187 3.00 -7.34 -4.01
N PRO A 188 4.33 -7.40 -3.81
CA PRO A 188 4.95 -8.43 -2.99
C PRO A 188 4.44 -8.37 -1.54
N GLY A 189 3.79 -9.44 -1.11
CA GLY A 189 3.28 -9.59 0.25
C GLY A 189 1.80 -9.26 0.44
N GLY A 190 1.02 -9.13 -0.63
CA GLY A 190 -0.45 -9.10 -0.56
C GLY A 190 -1.07 -7.71 -0.36
N THR A 191 -2.35 -7.72 -0.12
CA THR A 191 -3.17 -6.52 0.00
C THR A 191 -2.91 -5.75 1.30
N PHE A 192 -3.12 -4.43 1.27
CA PHE A 192 -3.20 -3.56 2.44
C PHE A 192 -4.43 -3.83 3.33
N ASP A 193 -5.28 -4.78 2.95
CA ASP A 193 -6.45 -5.18 3.71
C ASP A 193 -6.10 -6.39 4.58
N GLU A 194 -5.71 -6.15 5.84
CA GLU A 194 -5.42 -7.18 6.85
C GLU A 194 -6.62 -8.07 7.17
N SER A 195 -7.84 -7.70 6.74
CA SER A 195 -9.04 -8.53 6.88
C SER A 195 -9.06 -9.73 5.95
N VAL A 196 -8.19 -9.74 4.95
CA VAL A 196 -8.04 -10.82 3.97
C VAL A 196 -6.58 -11.23 3.93
N ASP A 197 -6.26 -12.38 4.52
CA ASP A 197 -4.94 -13.03 4.49
C ASP A 197 -4.61 -13.48 3.05
N ARG A 198 -4.37 -12.50 2.16
CA ARG A 198 -4.05 -12.70 0.75
C ARG A 198 -2.58 -12.43 0.53
N THR A 199 -1.90 -13.41 0.01
CA THR A 199 -0.45 -13.38 -0.22
C THR A 199 -0.07 -13.45 -1.69
N GLN A 200 -1.05 -13.53 -2.60
CA GLN A 200 -0.83 -13.62 -4.05
C GLN A 200 -0.53 -12.26 -4.65
N ASP A 201 0.27 -12.24 -5.72
CA ASP A 201 0.77 -11.03 -6.36
C ASP A 201 -0.29 -10.26 -7.15
N PHE A 202 -1.35 -10.95 -7.62
CA PHE A 202 -2.46 -10.33 -8.35
C PHE A 202 -3.81 -10.89 -7.90
N SER A 203 -4.81 -9.98 -7.85
CA SER A 203 -6.23 -10.29 -7.67
C SER A 203 -6.97 -9.95 -8.96
N LEU A 204 -7.19 -10.95 -9.80
CA LEU A 204 -7.85 -10.84 -11.10
C LEU A 204 -9.37 -11.01 -10.94
N PRO A 205 -10.20 -10.57 -11.91
CA PRO A 205 -11.63 -10.86 -11.92
C PRO A 205 -11.94 -12.36 -11.89
N GLU A 206 -11.07 -13.18 -12.50
CA GLU A 206 -11.22 -14.63 -12.61
C GLU A 206 -10.63 -15.42 -11.44
N GLY A 207 -9.84 -14.78 -10.56
CA GLY A 207 -9.16 -15.43 -9.44
C GLY A 207 -7.85 -14.76 -9.04
N PHE A 208 -6.98 -15.52 -8.41
CA PHE A 208 -5.69 -15.05 -7.92
C PHE A 208 -4.54 -15.57 -8.77
N LEU A 209 -3.48 -14.77 -8.87
CA LEU A 209 -2.28 -15.17 -9.61
C LEU A 209 -1.05 -14.94 -8.72
N GLU A 210 -0.29 -16.00 -8.51
CA GLU A 210 1.03 -15.97 -7.88
C GLU A 210 2.10 -16.03 -8.97
N VAL A 211 3.04 -15.10 -8.94
CA VAL A 211 4.13 -14.99 -9.94
C VAL A 211 5.43 -15.50 -9.34
N LYS A 212 6.12 -16.35 -10.10
CA LYS A 212 7.44 -16.87 -9.70
C LYS A 212 8.45 -16.71 -10.81
N SER A 213 9.61 -16.15 -10.44
CA SER A 213 10.77 -16.10 -11.33
C SER A 213 11.47 -17.46 -11.37
N VAL A 214 11.79 -17.92 -12.58
CA VAL A 214 12.51 -19.17 -12.81
C VAL A 214 13.69 -18.90 -13.72
N TYR A 215 14.88 -19.29 -13.33
CA TYR A 215 16.01 -19.28 -14.26
C TYR A 215 15.88 -20.36 -15.33
N ARG A 216 16.25 -20.06 -16.55
CA ARG A 216 16.16 -20.95 -17.72
C ARG A 216 16.67 -22.38 -17.47
N GLN A 217 17.62 -22.53 -16.56
CA GLN A 217 18.28 -23.82 -16.28
C GLN A 217 17.74 -24.49 -15.02
N ALA A 218 16.85 -23.85 -14.24
CA ALA A 218 16.47 -24.35 -12.92
C ALA A 218 15.48 -25.54 -12.98
N GLY A 219 14.57 -25.57 -13.95
CA GLY A 219 13.57 -26.64 -14.07
C GLY A 219 12.61 -26.80 -12.90
N GLU A 220 12.71 -25.92 -11.90
CA GLU A 220 11.92 -25.92 -10.67
C GLU A 220 11.51 -24.52 -10.26
N VAL A 221 10.41 -24.40 -9.51
CA VAL A 221 9.92 -23.16 -8.93
C VAL A 221 9.88 -23.28 -7.42
N ARG A 222 10.34 -22.24 -6.72
CA ARG A 222 10.32 -22.17 -5.26
C ARG A 222 9.05 -21.50 -4.77
N ILE A 223 8.36 -22.16 -3.85
CA ILE A 223 7.23 -21.64 -3.10
C ILE A 223 7.75 -21.30 -1.69
N SER A 224 7.59 -20.06 -1.28
CA SER A 224 8.24 -19.54 -0.07
C SER A 224 7.40 -19.72 1.19
N SER A 225 6.07 -19.89 1.05
CA SER A 225 5.15 -20.16 2.16
C SER A 225 3.97 -20.99 1.71
N LEU A 226 3.29 -21.63 2.67
CA LEU A 226 2.06 -22.39 2.39
C LEU A 226 0.94 -21.49 1.82
N ASN A 227 0.86 -20.25 2.25
CA ASN A 227 -0.21 -19.33 1.87
C ASN A 227 -0.19 -18.97 0.38
N GLN A 228 0.98 -18.99 -0.28
CA GLN A 228 1.13 -18.60 -1.68
C GLN A 228 0.32 -19.46 -2.64
N LEU A 229 0.20 -20.76 -2.35
CA LEU A 229 -0.59 -21.69 -3.16
C LEU A 229 -1.76 -22.31 -2.38
N ASP A 230 -2.17 -21.67 -1.27
CA ASP A 230 -3.38 -22.11 -0.57
C ASP A 230 -4.62 -21.48 -1.22
N VAL A 231 -5.62 -22.30 -1.50
CA VAL A 231 -6.83 -21.87 -2.20
C VAL A 231 -7.95 -21.68 -1.20
N THR A 232 -8.53 -20.48 -1.19
CA THR A 232 -9.78 -20.23 -0.47
C THR A 232 -10.93 -20.92 -1.21
N GLU A 233 -11.84 -21.55 -0.48
CA GLU A 233 -12.99 -22.23 -1.05
C GLU A 233 -13.78 -21.33 -2.01
N GLY A 234 -14.05 -21.82 -3.21
CA GLY A 234 -14.75 -21.07 -4.27
C GLY A 234 -13.89 -20.06 -5.05
N SER A 235 -12.58 -19.98 -4.78
CA SER A 235 -11.65 -19.10 -5.52
C SER A 235 -10.82 -19.92 -6.51
N THR A 236 -10.48 -19.30 -7.64
CA THR A 236 -9.51 -19.84 -8.60
C THR A 236 -8.12 -19.31 -8.28
N LEU A 237 -7.11 -20.16 -8.39
CA LEU A 237 -5.70 -19.78 -8.17
C LEU A 237 -4.84 -20.23 -9.35
N TYR A 238 -4.03 -19.33 -9.84
CA TYR A 238 -3.06 -19.59 -10.90
C TYR A 238 -1.62 -19.40 -10.38
N LEU A 239 -0.71 -20.23 -10.87
CA LEU A 239 0.73 -20.06 -10.70
C LEU A 239 1.33 -19.63 -12.05
N CYS A 240 1.92 -18.43 -12.10
CA CYS A 240 2.64 -17.94 -13.26
C CYS A 240 4.15 -18.12 -13.08
N ALA A 241 4.75 -18.98 -13.86
CA ALA A 241 6.21 -19.15 -13.91
C ALA A 241 6.80 -18.32 -15.05
N VAL A 242 7.51 -17.26 -14.70
CA VAL A 242 8.26 -16.42 -15.65
C VAL A 242 9.67 -16.95 -15.77
N THR A 243 9.97 -17.63 -16.86
CA THR A 243 11.32 -18.12 -17.14
C THR A 243 12.15 -16.99 -17.73
N ILE A 244 13.27 -16.68 -17.07
CA ILE A 244 14.15 -15.57 -17.42
C ILE A 244 15.57 -16.05 -17.75
N ALA A 245 16.23 -15.26 -18.62
CA ALA A 245 17.68 -15.24 -18.82
C ALA A 245 18.22 -13.93 -18.29
N ASP A 246 19.36 -13.95 -17.61
CA ASP A 246 20.07 -12.76 -17.11
C ASP A 246 21.33 -12.45 -17.91
N GLY A 247 21.76 -11.19 -17.87
CA GLY A 247 23.00 -10.73 -18.52
C GLY A 247 22.95 -10.66 -20.05
N GLU A 248 21.78 -10.85 -20.68
CA GLU A 248 21.68 -10.76 -22.14
C GLU A 248 21.55 -9.28 -22.60
N PRO A 249 22.26 -8.87 -23.66
CA PRO A 249 22.23 -7.48 -24.15
C PRO A 249 20.85 -6.97 -24.55
N SER A 250 19.92 -7.87 -24.93
CA SER A 250 18.54 -7.55 -25.25
C SER A 250 17.60 -7.58 -24.04
N GLY A 251 18.16 -7.73 -22.85
CA GLY A 251 17.43 -7.70 -21.60
C GLY A 251 17.07 -6.27 -21.16
N GLU A 252 16.23 -6.19 -20.13
CA GLU A 252 15.76 -4.95 -19.53
C GLU A 252 16.04 -4.98 -18.02
N SER A 253 16.55 -3.87 -17.48
CA SER A 253 16.79 -3.75 -16.04
C SER A 253 15.47 -3.50 -15.29
N LEU A 254 15.48 -3.58 -13.94
CA LEU A 254 14.30 -3.24 -13.16
C LEU A 254 13.85 -1.80 -13.44
N ARG A 255 14.79 -0.85 -13.52
CA ARG A 255 14.49 0.56 -13.88
C ARG A 255 13.85 0.66 -15.25
N GLY A 256 14.42 -0.03 -16.24
CA GLY A 256 13.87 -0.09 -17.59
C GLY A 256 12.46 -0.68 -17.61
N LYS A 257 12.23 -1.78 -16.89
CA LYS A 257 10.90 -2.43 -16.78
C LYS A 257 9.85 -1.50 -16.17
N VAL A 258 10.19 -0.76 -15.11
CA VAL A 258 9.30 0.25 -14.53
C VAL A 258 8.90 1.30 -15.56
N GLU A 259 9.86 1.81 -16.35
CA GLU A 259 9.58 2.80 -17.39
C GLU A 259 8.79 2.21 -18.58
N SER A 260 9.00 0.95 -18.92
CA SER A 260 8.20 0.24 -19.93
C SER A 260 6.75 0.11 -19.48
N VAL A 261 6.49 -0.32 -18.27
CA VAL A 261 5.12 -0.43 -17.71
C VAL A 261 4.45 0.95 -17.64
N ARG A 262 5.16 2.00 -17.19
CA ARG A 262 4.65 3.39 -17.20
C ARG A 262 4.21 3.82 -18.59
N ARG A 263 4.99 3.50 -19.62
CA ARG A 263 4.68 3.79 -21.01
C ARG A 263 3.43 3.03 -21.46
N THR A 264 3.36 1.73 -21.18
CA THR A 264 2.19 0.90 -21.51
C THR A 264 0.91 1.45 -20.85
N ILE A 265 0.98 1.85 -19.59
CA ILE A 265 -0.15 2.49 -18.89
C ILE A 265 -0.56 3.80 -19.60
N ALA A 266 0.39 4.65 -19.95
CA ALA A 266 0.14 5.91 -20.62
C ALA A 266 -0.49 5.71 -22.01
N GLU A 267 -0.02 4.74 -22.79
CA GLU A 267 -0.54 4.39 -24.11
C GLU A 267 -1.97 3.86 -24.06
N HIS A 268 -2.33 3.07 -23.04
CA HIS A 268 -3.68 2.50 -22.88
C HIS A 268 -4.71 3.49 -22.33
N ALA A 269 -4.28 4.65 -21.86
CA ALA A 269 -5.19 5.70 -21.41
C ALA A 269 -5.86 6.47 -22.57
N GLY A 270 -5.32 6.38 -23.80
CA GLY A 270 -5.81 7.14 -24.93
C GLY A 270 -5.87 8.64 -24.62
N ASP A 271 -6.96 9.28 -25.04
CA ASP A 271 -7.16 10.73 -24.83
C ASP A 271 -7.66 11.10 -23.41
N VAL A 272 -7.85 10.11 -22.50
CA VAL A 272 -8.37 10.35 -21.16
C VAL A 272 -7.24 10.56 -20.16
N ARG A 273 -6.59 11.73 -20.23
CA ARG A 273 -5.44 12.10 -19.40
C ARG A 273 -5.66 11.91 -17.90
N ALA A 274 -6.86 12.16 -17.39
CA ALA A 274 -7.16 12.02 -15.97
C ALA A 274 -7.10 10.54 -15.50
N GLN A 275 -7.52 9.59 -16.34
CA GLN A 275 -7.45 8.17 -16.03
C GLN A 275 -5.99 7.68 -16.06
N ALA A 276 -5.19 8.17 -17.03
CA ALA A 276 -3.76 7.89 -17.09
C ALA A 276 -3.06 8.31 -15.80
N LEU A 277 -3.28 9.55 -15.36
CA LEU A 277 -2.67 10.10 -14.15
C LEU A 277 -3.03 9.25 -12.92
N LYS A 278 -4.31 8.93 -12.75
CA LYS A 278 -4.77 8.10 -11.63
C LYS A 278 -4.13 6.70 -11.64
N ALA A 279 -4.02 6.07 -12.81
CA ALA A 279 -3.39 4.75 -12.94
C ALA A 279 -1.87 4.82 -12.66
N LEU A 280 -1.18 5.87 -13.13
CA LEU A 280 0.24 6.09 -12.87
C LEU A 280 0.53 6.40 -11.39
N GLU A 281 -0.35 7.16 -10.74
CA GLU A 281 -0.27 7.38 -9.29
C GLU A 281 -0.43 6.06 -8.54
N ALA A 282 -1.48 5.28 -8.84
CA ALA A 282 -1.69 3.98 -8.22
C ALA A 282 -0.53 3.00 -8.48
N PHE A 283 0.08 3.03 -9.67
CA PHE A 283 1.26 2.24 -9.99
C PHE A 283 2.49 2.69 -9.18
N SER A 284 2.70 4.00 -9.06
CA SER A 284 3.82 4.57 -8.28
C SER A 284 3.69 4.24 -6.80
N ASP A 285 2.49 4.31 -6.23
CA ASP A 285 2.21 3.90 -4.86
C ASP A 285 2.57 2.42 -4.65
N ARG A 286 2.13 1.53 -5.56
CA ARG A 286 2.43 0.10 -5.47
C ARG A 286 3.93 -0.20 -5.59
N LEU A 287 4.64 0.47 -6.49
CA LEU A 287 6.10 0.37 -6.60
C LEU A 287 6.80 0.77 -5.30
N PHE A 288 6.37 1.90 -4.72
CA PHE A 288 6.88 2.35 -3.43
C PHE A 288 6.64 1.29 -2.34
N PHE A 289 5.45 0.71 -2.30
CA PHE A 289 5.10 -0.35 -1.36
C PHE A 289 5.86 -1.66 -1.64
N ALA A 290 6.19 -1.95 -2.87
CA ALA A 290 7.06 -3.06 -3.24
C ALA A 290 8.52 -2.85 -2.83
N GLY A 291 8.87 -1.67 -2.28
CA GLY A 291 10.22 -1.33 -1.87
C GLY A 291 11.10 -0.82 -3.01
N TYR A 292 10.53 -0.50 -4.18
CA TYR A 292 11.28 0.09 -5.27
C TYR A 292 11.68 1.53 -4.93
N ASP A 293 12.99 1.81 -5.03
CA ASP A 293 13.55 3.15 -4.88
C ASP A 293 14.27 3.53 -6.19
N PRO A 294 13.79 4.54 -6.95
CA PRO A 294 14.42 4.94 -8.20
C PRO A 294 15.86 5.46 -8.00
N GLU A 295 16.20 5.94 -6.81
CA GLU A 295 17.52 6.50 -6.49
C GLU A 295 18.46 5.46 -5.83
N ASP A 296 18.03 4.20 -5.66
CA ASP A 296 18.89 3.16 -5.09
C ASP A 296 20.11 2.93 -5.99
N PRO A 297 21.34 3.12 -5.47
CA PRO A 297 22.57 2.97 -6.26
C PRO A 297 23.00 1.50 -6.45
N SER A 298 22.16 0.53 -6.07
CA SER A 298 22.48 -0.89 -6.16
C SER A 298 22.67 -1.35 -7.59
N GLU A 299 23.74 -2.08 -7.86
CA GLU A 299 24.01 -2.72 -9.16
C GLU A 299 22.92 -3.74 -9.52
N GLU A 300 22.20 -4.27 -8.53
CA GLU A 300 21.10 -5.22 -8.75
C GLU A 300 19.95 -4.59 -9.55
N TYR A 301 19.72 -3.27 -9.41
CA TYR A 301 18.72 -2.53 -10.18
C TYR A 301 19.09 -2.38 -11.66
N ASP A 302 20.37 -2.44 -11.99
CA ASP A 302 20.90 -2.32 -13.34
C ASP A 302 21.10 -3.68 -14.00
N ARG A 303 20.93 -4.76 -13.24
CA ARG A 303 20.98 -6.12 -13.77
C ARG A 303 19.86 -6.35 -14.78
N VAL A 304 20.22 -6.84 -15.97
CA VAL A 304 19.27 -7.01 -17.07
C VAL A 304 18.71 -8.43 -17.11
N TYR A 305 17.39 -8.51 -17.27
CA TYR A 305 16.65 -9.75 -17.42
C TYR A 305 15.88 -9.75 -18.74
N ARG A 306 15.73 -10.93 -19.33
CA ARG A 306 14.89 -11.13 -20.51
C ARG A 306 13.97 -12.31 -20.28
N ARG A 307 12.67 -12.10 -20.50
CA ARG A 307 11.70 -13.20 -20.48
C ARG A 307 11.97 -14.17 -21.63
N VAL A 308 12.19 -15.43 -21.30
CA VAL A 308 12.33 -16.53 -22.26
C VAL A 308 10.97 -17.19 -22.50
N ARG A 309 10.22 -17.41 -21.45
CA ARG A 309 8.88 -18.03 -21.47
C ARG A 309 8.05 -17.54 -20.28
N LEU A 310 6.76 -17.42 -20.51
CA LEU A 310 5.76 -17.24 -19.47
C LEU A 310 4.81 -18.43 -19.55
N THR A 311 4.61 -19.12 -18.44
CA THR A 311 3.74 -20.29 -18.36
C THR A 311 2.81 -20.13 -17.16
N VAL A 312 1.51 -20.28 -17.40
CA VAL A 312 0.48 -20.23 -16.36
C VAL A 312 -0.05 -21.63 -16.12
N TYR A 313 -0.20 -21.99 -14.85
CA TYR A 313 -0.74 -23.27 -14.40
C TYR A 313 -1.98 -23.01 -13.56
N ASP A 314 -3.04 -23.79 -13.78
CA ASP A 314 -4.19 -23.84 -12.88
C ASP A 314 -3.80 -24.57 -11.60
N ALA A 315 -3.63 -23.80 -10.53
CA ALA A 315 -3.27 -24.31 -9.21
C ALA A 315 -4.49 -24.49 -8.29
N THR A 316 -5.72 -24.40 -8.82
CA THR A 316 -6.96 -24.51 -8.04
C THR A 316 -7.23 -25.94 -7.58
N SER A 317 -7.01 -26.91 -8.46
CA SER A 317 -7.31 -28.30 -8.21
C SER A 317 -6.53 -28.91 -7.03
N ASN A 318 -7.16 -29.80 -6.30
CA ASN A 318 -6.49 -30.62 -5.27
C ASN A 318 -5.46 -31.61 -5.86
N GLU A 319 -5.52 -31.86 -7.16
CA GLU A 319 -4.53 -32.66 -7.87
C GLU A 319 -3.25 -31.91 -8.18
N PHE A 320 -3.30 -30.57 -8.13
CA PHE A 320 -2.11 -29.74 -8.27
C PHE A 320 -1.14 -30.03 -7.09
N PRO A 321 0.16 -30.28 -7.34
CA PRO A 321 1.09 -30.78 -6.34
C PRO A 321 1.55 -29.73 -5.32
N ALA A 322 0.68 -28.83 -4.90
CA ALA A 322 0.96 -27.85 -3.84
C ALA A 322 0.74 -28.45 -2.45
N LEU A 323 1.54 -28.00 -1.49
CA LEU A 323 1.23 -28.21 -0.09
C LEU A 323 0.12 -27.22 0.31
N ARG A 324 -1.00 -27.77 0.78
CA ARG A 324 -2.15 -26.98 1.24
C ARG A 324 -2.22 -27.00 2.76
N ARG A 325 -2.72 -25.93 3.38
CA ARG A 325 -2.99 -25.93 4.82
C ARG A 325 -3.94 -27.05 5.23
N SER A 326 -4.94 -27.33 4.42
CA SER A 326 -5.91 -28.42 4.65
C SER A 326 -5.30 -29.82 4.69
N SER A 327 -4.17 -30.04 4.00
CA SER A 327 -3.45 -31.31 3.94
C SER A 327 -2.17 -31.35 4.80
N THR A 328 -1.81 -30.22 5.43
CA THR A 328 -0.62 -30.10 6.24
C THR A 328 -0.94 -30.34 7.72
N PRO A 329 -0.13 -31.09 8.48
CA PRO A 329 -0.37 -31.32 9.91
C PRO A 329 -0.48 -29.98 10.66
N PRO A 330 -1.43 -29.84 11.63
CA PRO A 330 -1.65 -28.57 12.36
C PRO A 330 -0.39 -28.01 13.10
N ALA A 331 0.55 -28.88 13.41
CA ALA A 331 1.81 -28.47 14.04
C ALA A 331 2.79 -27.78 13.07
N VAL A 332 2.56 -27.85 11.77
CA VAL A 332 3.36 -27.16 10.74
C VAL A 332 2.77 -25.77 10.52
N VAL A 333 3.43 -24.78 11.08
CA VAL A 333 2.99 -23.36 10.99
C VAL A 333 3.19 -22.82 9.57
N ASP A 334 4.31 -23.14 8.93
CA ASP A 334 4.63 -22.75 7.56
C ASP A 334 5.62 -23.73 6.92
N ALA A 335 5.72 -23.72 5.57
CA ALA A 335 6.67 -24.53 4.83
C ALA A 335 7.10 -23.82 3.53
N SER A 336 8.40 -23.91 3.22
CA SER A 336 8.96 -23.55 1.92
C SER A 336 9.37 -24.83 1.19
N TYR A 337 9.02 -24.91 -0.09
CA TYR A 337 9.26 -26.11 -0.91
C TYR A 337 9.52 -25.75 -2.38
N ARG A 338 9.88 -26.75 -3.18
CA ARG A 338 10.10 -26.56 -4.62
C ARG A 338 9.21 -27.52 -5.41
N LEU A 339 8.69 -27.03 -6.54
CA LEU A 339 7.92 -27.82 -7.50
C LEU A 339 8.73 -27.98 -8.78
N ALA A 340 8.86 -29.21 -9.26
CA ALA A 340 9.44 -29.47 -10.57
C ALA A 340 8.48 -29.02 -11.67
N LEU A 341 8.89 -28.12 -12.55
CA LEU A 341 8.04 -27.59 -13.62
C LEU A 341 7.53 -28.70 -14.56
N SER A 342 8.31 -29.76 -14.76
CA SER A 342 7.90 -30.92 -15.57
C SER A 342 6.67 -31.66 -14.99
N ALA A 343 6.49 -31.61 -13.66
CA ALA A 343 5.33 -32.18 -12.99
C ALA A 343 4.08 -31.31 -13.11
N LEU A 344 4.23 -30.03 -13.46
CA LEU A 344 3.13 -29.08 -13.62
C LEU A 344 2.54 -29.07 -15.03
N ALA A 345 3.16 -29.75 -15.99
CA ALA A 345 2.70 -29.76 -17.40
C ALA A 345 1.20 -30.11 -17.58
N PRO A 346 0.60 -31.05 -16.80
CA PRO A 346 -0.85 -31.35 -16.94
C PRO A 346 -1.78 -30.19 -16.53
N PHE A 347 -1.27 -29.20 -15.80
CA PHE A 347 -2.02 -28.06 -15.28
C PHE A 347 -1.77 -26.77 -16.08
N GLU A 348 -1.00 -26.86 -17.18
CA GLU A 348 -0.69 -25.69 -18.00
C GLU A 348 -1.96 -25.17 -18.68
N VAL A 349 -2.27 -23.89 -18.45
CA VAL A 349 -3.33 -23.14 -19.12
C VAL A 349 -2.67 -22.06 -19.98
N GLY A 350 -3.03 -21.93 -21.24
CA GLY A 350 -2.30 -21.04 -22.16
C GLY A 350 -2.48 -19.54 -21.84
N GLY A 351 -1.40 -18.77 -21.91
CA GLY A 351 -1.40 -17.32 -21.83
C GLY A 351 -1.56 -16.73 -20.42
N VAL A 352 -1.42 -15.38 -20.30
CA VAL A 352 -1.77 -14.67 -19.07
C VAL A 352 -3.29 -14.64 -18.96
N VAL A 353 -3.83 -15.06 -17.82
CA VAL A 353 -5.28 -15.21 -17.53
C VAL A 353 -6.00 -13.89 -17.56
#